data_07b18f4988faa532bc33502335a7a047
#
_entry.id   07b18f4988faa532bc33502335a7a047
#
_cell.length_a   1.000
_cell.length_b   1.000
_cell.length_c   1.000
_cell.angle_alpha   90.00
_cell.angle_beta   90.00
_cell.angle_gamma   90.00
#
_symmetry.space_group_name_H-M   'P 1'
#
loop_
_entity.id
_entity.type
_entity.pdbx_description
1 polymer ?
#
loop_
_entity_poly.entity_id
_entity_poly.type
_entity_poly.pdbx_seq_one_letter_code
_entity_poly.pdbx_strand_id
1 'polypeptide(L)'
;MKFRYRWWGKGDIDASIGIFFDGFSKILSATGILLFVFGMPADIVLGKIVPGIGLAIFAGNLWYFYEAWSLAKKEQRQDVTAQPFGIGASQLTGWLYLIIGPVYWQTGDGELAFQVGLAASLIGGLIEVLGGFIGRWIVKVVPHSALMGNMASSALVWLSFVGIAMVFDKPIYALLPFCMVIIDYLGKADRRFQKIPTGVIAVVLGAVIAWCTGSLTWEN
;
A
#
# COMPACT_ATOMS: atom_id res chain seq x y z
N MET A 1 33.25 19.77 12.91
CA MET A 1 33.05 18.36 12.49
C MET A 1 32.20 18.37 11.21
N LYS A 2 32.65 17.70 10.12
CA LYS A 2 31.80 17.58 8.91
C LYS A 2 30.62 16.66 9.25
N PHE A 3 29.37 17.12 9.05
CA PHE A 3 28.19 16.32 9.18
C PHE A 3 28.27 15.15 8.20
N ARG A 4 28.15 13.92 8.72
CA ARG A 4 28.11 12.69 7.92
C ARG A 4 26.78 12.00 8.19
N TYR A 5 25.93 12.00 7.20
CA TYR A 5 24.67 11.26 7.25
C TYR A 5 24.94 9.76 7.36
N ARG A 6 24.27 9.09 8.28
CA ARG A 6 24.34 7.64 8.41
C ARG A 6 23.34 7.03 7.43
N TRP A 7 23.84 6.22 6.53
CA TRP A 7 23.03 5.51 5.55
C TRP A 7 22.15 4.41 6.17
N TRP A 8 22.46 4.01 7.38
CA TRP A 8 21.79 2.90 8.07
C TRP A 8 21.70 3.21 9.56
N GLY A 9 20.47 3.17 10.10
CA GLY A 9 20.15 3.41 11.50
C GLY A 9 19.49 2.21 12.18
N LYS A 10 19.35 2.27 13.49
CA LYS A 10 18.54 1.32 14.25
C LYS A 10 17.07 1.56 13.89
N GLY A 11 16.38 0.54 13.44
CA GLY A 11 14.98 0.63 13.02
C GLY A 11 14.77 0.71 11.50
N ASP A 12 15.82 0.96 10.70
CA ASP A 12 15.68 1.03 9.23
C ASP A 12 15.25 -0.33 8.64
N ILE A 13 15.67 -1.44 9.25
CA ILE A 13 15.23 -2.78 8.85
C ILE A 13 13.73 -2.94 9.06
N ASP A 14 13.24 -2.59 10.26
CA ASP A 14 11.82 -2.71 10.58
C ASP A 14 10.98 -1.80 9.70
N ALA A 15 11.43 -0.56 9.47
CA ALA A 15 10.78 0.38 8.57
C ALA A 15 10.76 -0.12 7.12
N SER A 16 11.89 -0.65 6.62
CA SER A 16 11.98 -1.20 5.26
C SER A 16 11.07 -2.40 5.07
N ILE A 17 10.99 -3.29 6.04
CA ILE A 17 10.09 -4.44 6.02
C ILE A 17 8.63 -3.95 6.03
N GLY A 18 8.28 -2.97 6.86
CA GLY A 18 6.95 -2.38 6.90
C GLY A 18 6.54 -1.78 5.57
N ILE A 19 7.40 -0.97 4.95
CA ILE A 19 7.17 -0.36 3.63
C ILE A 19 7.03 -1.43 2.54
N PHE A 20 7.88 -2.46 2.57
CA PHE A 20 7.80 -3.57 1.62
C PHE A 20 6.45 -4.28 1.71
N PHE A 21 6.00 -4.65 2.91
CA PHE A 21 4.73 -5.35 3.08
C PHE A 21 3.53 -4.48 2.74
N ASP A 22 3.57 -3.17 3.04
CA ASP A 22 2.52 -2.24 2.64
C ASP A 22 2.39 -2.18 1.11
N GLY A 23 3.49 -2.01 0.39
CA GLY A 23 3.50 -2.00 -1.08
C GLY A 23 3.10 -3.35 -1.67
N PHE A 24 3.67 -4.44 -1.15
CA PHE A 24 3.41 -5.79 -1.62
C PHE A 24 1.95 -6.20 -1.43
N SER A 25 1.33 -5.89 -0.29
CA SER A 25 -0.07 -6.21 -0.03
C SER A 25 -1.01 -5.51 -1.02
N LYS A 26 -0.72 -4.28 -1.40
CA LYS A 26 -1.50 -3.52 -2.39
C LYS A 26 -1.36 -4.12 -3.79
N ILE A 27 -0.15 -4.49 -4.19
CA ILE A 27 0.09 -5.16 -5.47
C ILE A 27 -0.63 -6.51 -5.52
N LEU A 28 -0.53 -7.28 -4.44
CA LEU A 28 -1.18 -8.59 -4.35
C LEU A 28 -2.70 -8.46 -4.39
N SER A 29 -3.27 -7.49 -3.67
CA SER A 29 -4.72 -7.20 -3.68
C SER A 29 -5.19 -6.77 -5.07
N ALA A 30 -4.47 -5.86 -5.73
CA ALA A 30 -4.78 -5.44 -7.09
C ALA A 30 -4.74 -6.61 -8.07
N THR A 31 -3.69 -7.43 -7.99
CA THR A 31 -3.53 -8.63 -8.82
C THR A 31 -4.70 -9.61 -8.61
N GLY A 32 -5.04 -9.89 -7.36
CA GLY A 32 -6.15 -10.77 -7.01
C GLY A 32 -7.50 -10.26 -7.54
N ILE A 33 -7.78 -8.97 -7.40
CA ILE A 33 -9.02 -8.36 -7.92
C ILE A 33 -9.06 -8.44 -9.45
N LEU A 34 -7.98 -8.08 -10.13
CA LEU A 34 -7.94 -8.06 -11.59
C LEU A 34 -8.07 -9.47 -12.18
N LEU A 35 -7.37 -10.46 -11.62
CA LEU A 35 -7.40 -11.83 -12.12
C LEU A 35 -8.66 -12.59 -11.74
N PHE A 36 -9.04 -12.56 -10.45
CA PHE A 36 -10.08 -13.46 -9.92
C PHE A 36 -11.46 -12.82 -9.81
N VAL A 37 -11.54 -11.50 -9.59
CA VAL A 37 -12.83 -10.80 -9.51
C VAL A 37 -13.26 -10.29 -10.87
N PHE A 38 -12.35 -9.67 -11.63
CA PHE A 38 -12.67 -9.13 -12.96
C PHE A 38 -12.46 -10.17 -14.08
N GLY A 39 -11.60 -11.18 -13.88
CA GLY A 39 -11.29 -12.17 -14.89
C GLY A 39 -10.42 -11.65 -16.03
N MET A 40 -9.60 -10.61 -15.77
CA MET A 40 -8.71 -10.05 -16.78
C MET A 40 -7.59 -11.05 -17.18
N PRO A 41 -7.15 -11.03 -18.44
CA PRO A 41 -6.06 -11.88 -18.92
C PRO A 41 -4.77 -11.69 -18.10
N ALA A 42 -4.15 -12.80 -17.72
CA ALA A 42 -2.97 -12.82 -16.85
C ALA A 42 -1.74 -12.14 -17.50
N ASP A 43 -1.60 -12.21 -18.80
CA ASP A 43 -0.54 -11.56 -19.57
C ASP A 43 -0.58 -10.03 -19.44
N ILE A 44 -1.77 -9.44 -19.39
CA ILE A 44 -1.95 -7.99 -19.18
C ILE A 44 -1.70 -7.64 -17.71
N VAL A 45 -2.28 -8.39 -16.79
CA VAL A 45 -2.17 -8.11 -15.36
C VAL A 45 -0.73 -8.28 -14.89
N LEU A 46 -0.13 -9.45 -15.12
CA LEU A 46 1.22 -9.77 -14.65
C LEU A 46 2.32 -9.21 -15.56
N GLY A 47 2.03 -9.05 -16.86
CA GLY A 47 3.01 -8.54 -17.82
C GLY A 47 3.11 -7.03 -17.92
N LYS A 48 2.02 -6.30 -17.62
CA LYS A 48 1.96 -4.83 -17.79
C LYS A 48 1.60 -4.10 -16.51
N ILE A 49 0.47 -4.44 -15.86
CA ILE A 49 -0.06 -3.68 -14.73
C ILE A 49 0.86 -3.83 -13.50
N VAL A 50 1.15 -5.04 -13.10
CA VAL A 50 1.97 -5.33 -11.91
C VAL A 50 3.39 -4.77 -12.02
N PRO A 51 4.13 -4.99 -13.14
CA PRO A 51 5.45 -4.39 -13.32
C PRO A 51 5.40 -2.86 -13.35
N GLY A 52 4.37 -2.26 -13.97
CA GLY A 52 4.18 -0.83 -14.01
C GLY A 52 4.00 -0.22 -12.61
N ILE A 53 3.17 -0.83 -11.78
CA ILE A 53 2.99 -0.44 -10.37
C ILE A 53 4.30 -0.58 -9.60
N GLY A 54 4.99 -1.71 -9.75
CA GLY A 54 6.27 -1.96 -9.07
C GLY A 54 7.35 -0.93 -9.42
N LEU A 55 7.50 -0.61 -10.71
CA LEU A 55 8.44 0.42 -11.17
C LEU A 55 8.09 1.82 -10.64
N ALA A 56 6.81 2.17 -10.63
CA ALA A 56 6.36 3.46 -10.09
C ALA A 56 6.66 3.58 -8.59
N ILE A 57 6.37 2.54 -7.80
CA ILE A 57 6.69 2.49 -6.36
C ILE A 57 8.20 2.60 -6.14
N PHE A 58 8.99 1.87 -6.91
CA PHE A 58 10.45 1.91 -6.81
C PHE A 58 11.02 3.30 -7.11
N ALA A 59 10.61 3.91 -8.23
CA ALA A 59 11.06 5.23 -8.62
C ALA A 59 10.65 6.31 -7.60
N GLY A 60 9.42 6.25 -7.09
CA GLY A 60 8.92 7.19 -6.08
C GLY A 60 9.64 7.06 -4.73
N ASN A 61 9.94 5.84 -4.29
CA ASN A 61 10.73 5.64 -3.06
C ASN A 61 12.17 6.13 -3.21
N LEU A 62 12.79 5.97 -4.38
CA LEU A 62 14.12 6.55 -4.65
C LEU A 62 14.09 8.07 -4.60
N TRP A 63 13.04 8.69 -5.13
CA TRP A 63 12.88 10.14 -5.09
C TRP A 63 12.74 10.66 -3.66
N TYR A 64 11.86 10.08 -2.86
CA TYR A 64 11.69 10.48 -1.45
C TYR A 64 12.93 10.21 -0.59
N PHE A 65 13.66 9.14 -0.89
CA PHE A 65 14.95 8.90 -0.27
C PHE A 65 15.94 10.03 -0.58
N TYR A 66 16.02 10.45 -1.84
CA TYR A 66 16.89 11.56 -2.25
C TYR A 66 16.48 12.87 -1.58
N GLU A 67 15.19 13.17 -1.49
CA GLU A 67 14.70 14.37 -0.81
C GLU A 67 15.04 14.37 0.68
N ALA A 68 14.79 13.25 1.37
CA ALA A 68 15.13 13.12 2.79
C ALA A 68 16.64 13.27 3.04
N TRP A 69 17.47 12.65 2.20
CA TRP A 69 18.91 12.80 2.28
C TRP A 69 19.37 14.24 2.03
N SER A 70 18.81 14.91 1.03
CA SER A 70 19.09 16.31 0.71
C SER A 70 18.72 17.23 1.87
N LEU A 71 17.53 17.02 2.45
CA LEU A 71 17.02 17.78 3.59
C LEU A 71 17.89 17.57 4.83
N ALA A 72 18.22 16.32 5.17
CA ALA A 72 19.09 15.97 6.29
C ALA A 72 20.46 16.64 6.18
N LYS A 73 21.02 16.67 4.96
CA LYS A 73 22.29 17.36 4.68
C LYS A 73 22.18 18.87 4.82
N LYS A 74 21.07 19.46 4.38
CA LYS A 74 20.83 20.91 4.47
C LYS A 74 20.63 21.37 5.90
N GLU A 75 19.87 20.59 6.70
CA GLU A 75 19.55 20.93 8.08
C GLU A 75 20.56 20.39 9.10
N GLN A 76 21.56 19.62 8.66
CA GLN A 76 22.58 19.00 9.51
C GLN A 76 21.97 18.09 10.61
N ARG A 77 20.86 17.42 10.30
CA ARG A 77 20.08 16.55 11.20
C ARG A 77 20.14 15.09 10.73
N GLN A 78 20.03 14.15 11.67
CA GLN A 78 19.99 12.71 11.38
C GLN A 78 18.63 12.06 11.66
N ASP A 79 17.67 12.83 12.15
CA ASP A 79 16.31 12.38 12.47
C ASP A 79 15.31 12.61 11.31
N VAL A 80 15.82 12.92 10.13
CA VAL A 80 15.00 13.03 8.91
C VAL A 80 14.82 11.65 8.32
N THR A 81 13.56 11.25 8.14
CA THR A 81 13.18 9.99 7.51
C THR A 81 12.53 10.23 6.15
N ALA A 82 12.78 9.34 5.20
CA ALA A 82 12.06 9.35 3.93
C ALA A 82 10.60 8.97 4.15
N GLN A 83 9.69 9.63 3.43
CA GLN A 83 8.30 9.18 3.38
C GLN A 83 8.18 7.98 2.45
N PRO A 84 7.37 6.97 2.78
CA PRO A 84 7.11 5.88 1.87
C PRO A 84 6.27 6.38 0.68
N PHE A 85 6.72 6.05 -0.52
CA PHE A 85 5.91 6.25 -1.73
C PHE A 85 5.11 4.98 -2.01
N GLY A 86 3.82 5.14 -2.22
CA GLY A 86 2.94 4.03 -2.56
C GLY A 86 1.55 4.51 -2.95
N ILE A 87 0.81 3.65 -3.61
CA ILE A 87 -0.57 3.94 -4.00
C ILE A 87 -1.45 3.92 -2.74
N GLY A 88 -2.26 4.94 -2.54
CA GLY A 88 -3.25 4.95 -1.48
C GLY A 88 -4.29 3.83 -1.67
N ALA A 89 -4.71 3.17 -0.60
CA ALA A 89 -5.69 2.08 -0.70
C ALA A 89 -7.00 2.53 -1.34
N SER A 90 -7.49 3.72 -1.00
CA SER A 90 -8.69 4.32 -1.59
C SER A 90 -8.52 4.65 -3.08
N GLN A 91 -7.34 5.15 -3.47
CA GLN A 91 -7.03 5.42 -4.88
C GLN A 91 -6.97 4.12 -5.68
N LEU A 92 -6.31 3.09 -5.15
CA LEU A 92 -6.22 1.78 -5.79
C LEU A 92 -7.61 1.17 -6.02
N THR A 93 -8.44 1.16 -4.99
CA THR A 93 -9.78 0.60 -5.08
C THR A 93 -10.66 1.41 -6.03
N GLY A 94 -10.59 2.74 -5.98
CA GLY A 94 -11.27 3.62 -6.92
C GLY A 94 -10.82 3.37 -8.36
N TRP A 95 -9.53 3.24 -8.59
CA TRP A 95 -8.98 2.97 -9.91
C TRP A 95 -9.43 1.61 -10.46
N LEU A 96 -9.43 0.57 -9.63
CA LEU A 96 -9.87 -0.76 -10.01
C LEU A 96 -11.39 -0.82 -10.29
N TYR A 97 -12.22 -0.39 -9.34
CA TYR A 97 -13.66 -0.58 -9.42
C TYR A 97 -14.41 0.50 -10.18
N LEU A 98 -13.89 1.73 -10.27
CA LEU A 98 -14.58 2.83 -10.96
C LEU A 98 -14.02 3.09 -12.37
N ILE A 99 -12.84 2.59 -12.71
CA ILE A 99 -12.21 2.85 -13.99
C ILE A 99 -11.97 1.55 -14.75
N ILE A 100 -11.04 0.71 -14.30
CA ILE A 100 -10.64 -0.50 -15.03
C ILE A 100 -11.78 -1.52 -15.12
N GLY A 101 -12.42 -1.82 -14.00
CA GLY A 101 -13.49 -2.82 -13.95
C GLY A 101 -14.65 -2.50 -14.89
N PRO A 102 -15.27 -1.31 -14.83
CA PRO A 102 -16.35 -0.94 -15.73
C PRO A 102 -15.97 -0.98 -17.21
N VAL A 103 -14.77 -0.53 -17.57
CA VAL A 103 -14.31 -0.59 -18.97
C VAL A 103 -14.15 -2.05 -19.42
N TYR A 104 -13.52 -2.88 -18.60
CA TYR A 104 -13.31 -4.28 -18.93
C TYR A 104 -14.65 -5.05 -19.03
N TRP A 105 -15.58 -4.84 -18.09
CA TRP A 105 -16.88 -5.51 -18.12
C TRP A 105 -17.77 -5.08 -19.30
N GLN A 106 -17.61 -3.85 -19.80
CA GLN A 106 -18.37 -3.37 -20.96
C GLN A 106 -17.77 -3.80 -22.29
N THR A 107 -16.45 -3.88 -22.38
CA THR A 107 -15.75 -4.11 -23.65
C THR A 107 -15.21 -5.52 -23.81
N GLY A 108 -14.94 -6.22 -22.71
CA GLY A 108 -14.21 -7.50 -22.70
C GLY A 108 -12.74 -7.36 -23.10
N ASP A 109 -12.26 -6.14 -23.37
CA ASP A 109 -10.91 -5.86 -23.84
C ASP A 109 -10.02 -5.39 -22.67
N GLY A 110 -9.14 -6.29 -22.22
CA GLY A 110 -8.20 -6.00 -21.13
C GLY A 110 -7.14 -4.97 -21.50
N GLU A 111 -6.73 -4.90 -22.78
CA GLU A 111 -5.76 -3.91 -23.26
C GLU A 111 -6.35 -2.51 -23.23
N LEU A 112 -7.57 -2.36 -23.71
CA LEU A 112 -8.31 -1.10 -23.66
C LEU A 112 -8.51 -0.65 -22.20
N ALA A 113 -8.92 -1.57 -21.31
CA ALA A 113 -9.10 -1.27 -19.89
C ALA A 113 -7.79 -0.79 -19.23
N PHE A 114 -6.66 -1.41 -19.58
CA PHE A 114 -5.35 -1.00 -19.12
C PHE A 114 -4.98 0.40 -19.64
N GLN A 115 -5.18 0.69 -20.93
CA GLN A 115 -4.89 2.00 -21.52
C GLN A 115 -5.74 3.12 -20.90
N VAL A 116 -7.03 2.86 -20.68
CA VAL A 116 -7.92 3.81 -19.99
C VAL A 116 -7.47 4.03 -18.55
N GLY A 117 -7.06 2.96 -17.86
CA GLY A 117 -6.48 3.05 -16.52
C GLY A 117 -5.22 3.89 -16.46
N LEU A 118 -4.31 3.76 -17.44
CA LEU A 118 -3.11 4.60 -17.56
C LEU A 118 -3.46 6.07 -17.81
N ALA A 119 -4.38 6.34 -18.73
CA ALA A 119 -4.82 7.70 -19.03
C ALA A 119 -5.45 8.35 -17.77
N ALA A 120 -6.30 7.64 -17.05
CA ALA A 120 -6.88 8.12 -15.80
C ALA A 120 -5.82 8.40 -14.73
N SER A 121 -4.81 7.54 -14.60
CA SER A 121 -3.69 7.74 -13.67
C SER A 121 -2.87 8.97 -14.04
N LEU A 122 -2.63 9.21 -15.33
CA LEU A 122 -1.93 10.40 -15.81
C LEU A 122 -2.72 11.67 -15.48
N ILE A 123 -4.03 11.68 -15.75
CA ILE A 123 -4.91 12.81 -15.44
C ILE A 123 -4.94 13.06 -13.93
N GLY A 124 -5.06 11.99 -13.12
CA GLY A 124 -4.99 12.08 -11.66
C GLY A 124 -3.68 12.71 -11.18
N GLY A 125 -2.55 12.25 -11.70
CA GLY A 125 -1.24 12.82 -11.38
C GLY A 125 -1.11 14.31 -11.77
N LEU A 126 -1.66 14.72 -12.92
CA LEU A 126 -1.69 16.12 -13.31
C LEU A 126 -2.54 16.97 -12.36
N ILE A 127 -3.69 16.45 -11.91
CA ILE A 127 -4.54 17.11 -10.91
C ILE A 127 -3.81 17.24 -9.58
N GLU A 128 -3.07 16.21 -9.14
CA GLU A 128 -2.27 16.24 -7.91
C GLU A 128 -1.15 17.30 -7.99
N VAL A 129 -0.46 17.40 -9.14
CA VAL A 129 0.54 18.45 -9.37
C VAL A 129 -0.08 19.85 -9.29
N LEU A 130 -1.23 20.07 -9.94
CA LEU A 130 -1.96 21.34 -9.86
C LEU A 130 -2.43 21.61 -8.43
N GLY A 131 -2.92 20.58 -7.73
CA GLY A 131 -3.30 20.63 -6.32
C GLY A 131 -2.14 21.08 -5.41
N GLY A 132 -0.91 20.68 -5.74
CA GLY A 132 0.29 21.10 -5.01
C GLY A 132 0.50 22.63 -5.00
N PHE A 133 0.18 23.32 -6.08
CA PHE A 133 0.25 24.78 -6.14
C PHE A 133 -0.84 25.45 -5.30
N ILE A 134 -2.03 24.87 -5.26
CA ILE A 134 -3.20 25.39 -4.55
C ILE A 134 -3.19 24.95 -3.07
N GLY A 135 -2.46 23.90 -2.73
CA GLY A 135 -2.46 23.25 -1.40
C GLY A 135 -2.21 24.23 -0.25
N ARG A 136 -1.28 25.16 -0.42
CA ARG A 136 -1.02 26.21 0.61
C ARG A 136 -2.23 27.10 0.88
N TRP A 137 -3.04 27.37 -0.11
CA TRP A 137 -4.26 28.15 0.03
C TRP A 137 -5.36 27.31 0.71
N ILE A 138 -5.50 26.05 0.28
CA ILE A 138 -6.48 25.11 0.87
C ILE A 138 -6.25 24.96 2.38
N VAL A 139 -5.01 24.75 2.81
CA VAL A 139 -4.66 24.59 4.24
C VAL A 139 -4.95 25.86 5.06
N LYS A 140 -4.97 27.03 4.42
CA LYS A 140 -5.34 28.29 5.10
C LYS A 140 -6.85 28.48 5.25
N VAL A 141 -7.63 27.97 4.29
CA VAL A 141 -9.09 28.18 4.23
C VAL A 141 -9.83 27.04 4.90
N VAL A 142 -9.36 25.81 4.73
CA VAL A 142 -10.01 24.61 5.28
C VAL A 142 -9.47 24.33 6.68
N PRO A 143 -10.33 24.20 7.70
CA PRO A 143 -9.90 23.84 9.05
C PRO A 143 -9.11 22.52 9.05
N HIS A 144 -8.03 22.46 9.81
CA HIS A 144 -7.18 21.26 9.91
C HIS A 144 -7.98 20.02 10.34
N SER A 145 -8.96 20.17 11.22
CA SER A 145 -9.85 19.08 11.64
C SER A 145 -10.67 18.49 10.49
N ALA A 146 -11.10 19.30 9.52
CA ALA A 146 -11.83 18.81 8.35
C ALA A 146 -10.92 18.00 7.42
N LEU A 147 -9.68 18.45 7.20
CA LEU A 147 -8.69 17.71 6.42
C LEU A 147 -8.35 16.38 7.08
N MET A 148 -8.10 16.38 8.38
CA MET A 148 -7.79 15.16 9.12
C MET A 148 -9.01 14.23 9.20
N GLY A 149 -10.22 14.76 9.34
CA GLY A 149 -11.46 13.98 9.33
C GLY A 149 -11.67 13.24 8.01
N ASN A 150 -11.40 13.88 6.87
CA ASN A 150 -11.48 13.24 5.56
C ASN A 150 -10.47 12.10 5.40
N MET A 151 -9.22 12.31 5.83
CA MET A 151 -8.20 11.26 5.82
C MET A 151 -8.57 10.09 6.75
N ALA A 152 -9.05 10.39 7.96
CA ALA A 152 -9.45 9.38 8.93
C ALA A 152 -10.65 8.56 8.43
N SER A 153 -11.66 9.20 7.85
CA SER A 153 -12.83 8.49 7.31
C SER A 153 -12.46 7.57 6.15
N SER A 154 -11.59 8.02 5.25
CA SER A 154 -11.09 7.23 4.13
C SER A 154 -10.29 6.02 4.64
N ALA A 155 -9.40 6.22 5.61
CA ALA A 155 -8.65 5.14 6.23
C ALA A 155 -9.57 4.14 6.96
N LEU A 156 -10.58 4.62 7.69
CA LEU A 156 -11.52 3.76 8.39
C LEU A 156 -12.29 2.85 7.42
N VAL A 157 -12.79 3.40 6.31
CA VAL A 157 -13.55 2.62 5.33
C VAL A 157 -12.65 1.64 4.58
N TRP A 158 -11.59 2.12 3.95
CA TRP A 158 -10.82 1.31 3.00
C TRP A 158 -9.77 0.41 3.65
N LEU A 159 -9.17 0.83 4.77
CA LEU A 159 -8.17 0.02 5.45
C LEU A 159 -8.77 -0.85 6.55
N SER A 160 -9.71 -0.30 7.35
CA SER A 160 -10.25 -1.05 8.48
C SER A 160 -11.44 -1.91 8.10
N PHE A 161 -12.50 -1.33 7.53
CA PHE A 161 -13.72 -2.10 7.22
C PHE A 161 -13.50 -3.15 6.16
N VAL A 162 -12.83 -2.81 5.06
CA VAL A 162 -12.53 -3.79 3.99
C VAL A 162 -11.61 -4.88 4.52
N GLY A 163 -10.58 -4.53 5.28
CA GLY A 163 -9.68 -5.51 5.90
C GLY A 163 -10.41 -6.46 6.86
N ILE A 164 -11.27 -5.93 7.73
CA ILE A 164 -12.09 -6.74 8.64
C ILE A 164 -13.05 -7.64 7.85
N ALA A 165 -13.73 -7.11 6.84
CA ALA A 165 -14.63 -7.90 6.02
C ALA A 165 -13.92 -9.09 5.36
N MET A 166 -12.70 -8.89 4.83
CA MET A 166 -11.87 -9.96 4.25
C MET A 166 -11.47 -11.02 5.29
N VAL A 167 -11.17 -10.61 6.52
CA VAL A 167 -10.86 -11.57 7.62
C VAL A 167 -12.07 -12.43 7.95
N PHE A 168 -13.27 -11.85 8.01
CA PHE A 168 -14.50 -12.57 8.32
C PHE A 168 -15.08 -13.35 7.13
N ASP A 169 -14.68 -13.05 5.90
CA ASP A 169 -15.01 -13.86 4.72
C ASP A 169 -14.37 -15.27 4.81
N LYS A 170 -13.14 -15.32 5.29
CA LYS A 170 -12.37 -16.56 5.41
C LYS A 170 -11.71 -16.72 6.79
N PRO A 171 -12.52 -16.89 7.85
CA PRO A 171 -12.03 -16.80 9.23
C PRO A 171 -11.06 -17.92 9.63
N ILE A 172 -11.13 -19.08 8.97
CA ILE A 172 -10.34 -20.27 9.35
C ILE A 172 -8.83 -19.96 9.35
N TYR A 173 -8.33 -19.24 8.36
CA TYR A 173 -6.91 -18.89 8.26
C TYR A 173 -6.59 -17.41 8.46
N ALA A 174 -7.58 -16.53 8.49
CA ALA A 174 -7.37 -15.10 8.63
C ALA A 174 -7.59 -14.57 10.06
N LEU A 175 -8.47 -15.21 10.85
CA LEU A 175 -8.83 -14.70 12.17
C LEU A 175 -7.67 -14.79 13.17
N LEU A 176 -6.91 -15.87 13.18
CA LEU A 176 -5.79 -16.04 14.12
C LEU A 176 -4.66 -15.05 13.85
N PRO A 177 -4.16 -14.87 12.61
CA PRO A 177 -3.23 -13.79 12.27
C PRO A 177 -3.75 -12.41 12.64
N PHE A 178 -5.03 -12.13 12.38
CA PHE A 178 -5.65 -10.86 12.73
C PHE A 178 -5.65 -10.59 14.24
N CYS A 179 -6.09 -11.57 15.05
CA CYS A 179 -6.04 -11.47 16.50
C CYS A 179 -4.62 -11.24 17.03
N MET A 180 -3.63 -11.90 16.44
CA MET A 180 -2.23 -11.73 16.79
C MET A 180 -1.74 -10.29 16.53
N VAL A 181 -2.10 -9.69 15.38
CA VAL A 181 -1.78 -8.31 15.08
C VAL A 181 -2.45 -7.36 16.09
N ILE A 182 -3.74 -7.57 16.40
CA ILE A 182 -4.47 -6.75 17.37
C ILE A 182 -3.82 -6.83 18.76
N ILE A 183 -3.46 -8.02 19.22
CA ILE A 183 -2.81 -8.22 20.52
C ILE A 183 -1.45 -7.52 20.57
N ASP A 184 -0.68 -7.58 19.51
CA ASP A 184 0.63 -6.91 19.45
C ASP A 184 0.51 -5.37 19.51
N TYR A 185 -0.41 -4.81 18.73
CA TYR A 185 -0.58 -3.35 18.68
C TYR A 185 -1.28 -2.77 19.91
N LEU A 186 -2.29 -3.45 20.46
CA LEU A 186 -3.08 -2.93 21.58
C LEU A 186 -2.57 -3.46 22.94
N GLY A 187 -2.02 -4.67 22.98
CA GLY A 187 -1.65 -5.36 24.21
C GLY A 187 -0.36 -4.88 24.88
N LYS A 188 0.39 -3.96 24.27
CA LYS A 188 1.72 -3.52 24.75
C LYS A 188 2.61 -4.71 25.13
N ALA A 189 2.52 -5.81 24.38
CA ALA A 189 3.29 -7.01 24.61
C ALA A 189 4.79 -6.67 24.74
N ASP A 190 5.47 -7.28 25.70
CA ASP A 190 6.89 -7.01 25.95
C ASP A 190 7.71 -7.42 24.72
N ARG A 191 8.11 -6.44 23.92
CA ARG A 191 8.81 -6.63 22.63
C ARG A 191 10.20 -7.26 22.75
N ARG A 192 10.61 -7.66 23.93
CA ARG A 192 11.91 -8.30 24.14
C ARG A 192 12.10 -9.59 23.32
N PHE A 193 11.04 -10.24 22.94
CA PHE A 193 11.07 -11.46 22.11
C PHE A 193 10.82 -11.24 20.62
N GLN A 194 10.37 -10.05 20.20
CA GLN A 194 10.03 -9.80 18.81
C GLN A 194 11.21 -9.20 18.04
N LYS A 195 12.07 -10.09 17.52
CA LYS A 195 13.08 -9.72 16.50
C LYS A 195 12.49 -9.66 15.09
N ILE A 196 11.28 -10.19 14.90
CA ILE A 196 10.60 -10.28 13.60
C ILE A 196 9.34 -9.42 13.68
N PRO A 197 9.08 -8.55 12.68
CA PRO A 197 7.85 -7.74 12.61
C PRO A 197 6.60 -8.62 12.64
N THR A 198 5.62 -8.24 13.43
CA THR A 198 4.36 -9.00 13.61
C THR A 198 3.62 -9.25 12.30
N GLY A 199 3.69 -8.30 11.35
CA GLY A 199 3.12 -8.48 10.02
C GLY A 199 3.69 -9.68 9.26
N VAL A 200 5.01 -9.91 9.35
CA VAL A 200 5.66 -11.09 8.74
C VAL A 200 5.14 -12.37 9.36
N ILE A 201 5.07 -12.40 10.69
CA ILE A 201 4.58 -13.59 11.42
C ILE A 201 3.12 -13.85 11.06
N ALA A 202 2.29 -12.81 10.97
CA ALA A 202 0.89 -12.93 10.60
C ALA A 202 0.71 -13.51 9.19
N VAL A 203 1.48 -13.05 8.21
CA VAL A 203 1.44 -13.57 6.83
C VAL A 203 1.88 -15.03 6.78
N VAL A 204 3.00 -15.37 7.41
CA VAL A 204 3.51 -16.76 7.46
C VAL A 204 2.51 -17.68 8.15
N LEU A 205 1.96 -17.24 9.29
CA LEU A 205 0.98 -18.01 10.05
C LEU A 205 -0.29 -18.27 9.23
N GLY A 206 -0.83 -17.23 8.56
CA GLY A 206 -1.99 -17.34 7.68
C GLY A 206 -1.74 -18.30 6.53
N ALA A 207 -0.58 -18.22 5.88
CA ALA A 207 -0.19 -19.11 4.81
C ALA A 207 -0.06 -20.57 5.25
N VAL A 208 0.56 -20.81 6.41
CA VAL A 208 0.68 -22.17 6.99
C VAL A 208 -0.68 -22.76 7.32
N ILE A 209 -1.57 -21.98 7.95
CA ILE A 209 -2.92 -22.44 8.27
C ILE A 209 -3.71 -22.75 6.98
N ALA A 210 -3.66 -21.87 5.99
CA ALA A 210 -4.34 -22.06 4.71
C ALA A 210 -3.85 -23.32 3.99
N TRP A 211 -2.54 -23.62 4.08
CA TRP A 211 -1.98 -24.86 3.57
C TRP A 211 -2.45 -26.10 4.35
N CYS A 212 -2.36 -26.05 5.67
CA CYS A 212 -2.79 -27.18 6.52
C CYS A 212 -4.29 -27.48 6.41
N THR A 213 -5.12 -26.48 6.12
CA THR A 213 -6.57 -26.65 5.93
C THR A 213 -6.96 -27.06 4.50
N GLY A 214 -5.98 -27.23 3.59
CA GLY A 214 -6.24 -27.57 2.20
C GLY A 214 -6.87 -26.46 1.37
N SER A 215 -6.90 -25.24 1.90
CA SER A 215 -7.40 -24.06 1.17
C SER A 215 -6.41 -23.56 0.13
N LEU A 216 -5.14 -23.91 0.27
CA LEU A 216 -4.08 -23.72 -0.72
C LEU A 216 -3.59 -25.09 -1.18
N THR A 217 -3.82 -25.43 -2.43
CA THR A 217 -3.26 -26.60 -3.10
C THR A 217 -2.36 -26.16 -4.24
N TRP A 218 -1.41 -26.98 -4.65
CA TRP A 218 -0.50 -26.67 -5.77
C TRP A 218 -1.21 -26.56 -7.14
N GLU A 219 -2.51 -26.88 -7.20
CA GLU A 219 -3.33 -26.90 -8.42
C GLU A 219 -4.25 -25.66 -8.55
N ASN A 220 -4.25 -24.75 -7.56
CA ASN A 220 -5.06 -23.53 -7.56
C ASN A 220 -4.18 -22.28 -7.52
#